data_29ec3e5e48286a23b3581d1cd9a010c6
#
_entry.id   29ec3e5e48286a23b3581d1cd9a010c6
#
_cell.length_a   1.000
_cell.length_b   1.000
_cell.length_c   1.000
_cell.angle_alpha   90.00
_cell.angle_beta   90.00
_cell.angle_gamma   90.00
#
_symmetry.space_group_name_H-M   'P 1'
#
loop_
_entity.id
_entity.type
_entity.pdbx_description
1 polymer ?
#
loop_
_entity_poly.entity_id
_entity_poly.type
_entity_poly.pdbx_seq_one_letter_code
_entity_poly.pdbx_strand_id
1 'polypeptide(L)'
;MGRSELKTLKETTLVSFFKVCEMQGLKSGLHYKLNQQSNTIVFPNGSCILLKDLFSYPSDPNFDSLGSLEITGAFIDECNQISEKARNIVRSRIRHDLDKHNLLPKMLMTCNPSKGWVYTEFYKPFKAGELSKDKKFIVALVTDNNKISKTYYENLLKLDEASKQRLLYGNFEYDDDPATLIPYDKIIDCFTNDFVQEGETYITADIARYGSDSTVIGLWSGWRVRLFRYKGKSVTDVASIIINMQNKNGVPNSRTIVDDDGVGGGVTDIVRCKGFINNSVALPSPTSPKDKDGKPIPENYVNLKSQCYFRLAEKINKSGLFIDCNDVGIKELTIQELEQVKQHNMDKDGKKSITPKDKVKELIGRSPDFSDCLAMRMWFELVPKRIYADASY
;
A
#
# COMPACT_ATOMS: atom_id res chain seq x y z
N MET A 1 3.78 -18.82 16.36
CA MET A 1 2.46 -18.24 16.02
C MET A 1 2.60 -16.74 16.05
N GLY A 2 2.24 -16.05 14.99
CA GLY A 2 2.41 -14.61 14.83
C GLY A 2 1.19 -13.92 14.27
N ARG A 3 1.06 -12.61 14.55
CA ARG A 3 0.12 -11.67 13.98
C ARG A 3 0.74 -10.28 14.03
N SER A 4 0.13 -9.26 13.39
CA SER A 4 0.63 -7.89 13.43
C SER A 4 0.89 -7.41 14.87
N GLU A 5 -0.07 -7.58 15.77
CA GLU A 5 0.06 -7.19 17.17
C GLU A 5 -0.14 -8.37 18.12
N LEU A 6 0.75 -8.49 19.13
CA LEU A 6 0.68 -9.55 20.14
C LEU A 6 -0.62 -9.48 20.97
N LYS A 7 -1.12 -8.28 21.25
CA LYS A 7 -2.40 -8.10 21.96
C LYS A 7 -3.54 -8.73 21.17
N THR A 8 -3.68 -8.38 19.92
CA THR A 8 -4.72 -8.89 19.03
C THR A 8 -4.59 -10.40 18.81
N LEU A 9 -3.35 -10.92 18.70
CA LEU A 9 -3.09 -12.36 18.64
C LEU A 9 -3.67 -13.08 19.86
N LYS A 10 -3.48 -12.54 21.07
CA LYS A 10 -4.00 -13.13 22.31
C LYS A 10 -5.52 -13.06 22.41
N GLU A 11 -6.12 -11.95 21.96
CA GLU A 11 -7.56 -11.72 22.06
C GLU A 11 -8.39 -12.48 21.01
N THR A 12 -7.78 -12.92 19.92
CA THR A 12 -8.50 -13.56 18.79
C THR A 12 -7.94 -14.93 18.43
N THR A 13 -6.75 -14.98 17.84
CA THR A 13 -6.12 -16.21 17.31
C THR A 13 -5.90 -17.24 18.40
N LEU A 14 -5.41 -16.80 19.56
CA LEU A 14 -5.14 -17.69 20.69
C LEU A 14 -6.42 -18.24 21.31
N VAL A 15 -7.49 -17.46 21.35
CA VAL A 15 -8.81 -17.93 21.80
C VAL A 15 -9.33 -19.05 20.90
N SER A 16 -9.20 -18.90 19.58
CA SER A 16 -9.55 -19.95 18.62
C SER A 16 -8.67 -21.19 18.77
N PHE A 17 -7.37 -21.00 18.99
CA PHE A 17 -6.44 -22.10 19.25
C PHE A 17 -6.87 -22.92 20.48
N PHE A 18 -7.20 -22.29 21.60
CA PHE A 18 -7.64 -22.99 22.81
C PHE A 18 -8.97 -23.70 22.62
N LYS A 19 -9.91 -23.11 21.88
CA LYS A 19 -11.15 -23.77 21.52
C LYS A 19 -10.91 -25.05 20.71
N VAL A 20 -9.97 -25.02 19.75
CA VAL A 20 -9.57 -26.21 18.99
C VAL A 20 -8.91 -27.24 19.90
N CYS A 21 -8.04 -26.81 20.82
CA CYS A 21 -7.44 -27.72 21.82
C CYS A 21 -8.51 -28.44 22.63
N GLU A 22 -9.52 -27.70 23.13
CA GLU A 22 -10.64 -28.29 23.90
C GLU A 22 -11.42 -29.29 23.04
N MET A 23 -11.74 -28.96 21.78
CA MET A 23 -12.42 -29.87 20.85
C MET A 23 -11.62 -31.16 20.58
N GLN A 24 -10.30 -31.09 20.67
CA GLN A 24 -9.38 -32.25 20.53
C GLN A 24 -9.13 -32.95 21.86
N GLY A 25 -9.81 -32.58 22.95
CA GLY A 25 -9.63 -33.17 24.27
C GLY A 25 -8.36 -32.73 25.00
N LEU A 26 -7.65 -31.71 24.49
CA LEU A 26 -6.46 -31.19 25.14
C LEU A 26 -6.84 -30.23 26.27
N LYS A 27 -6.37 -30.50 27.48
CA LYS A 27 -6.69 -29.74 28.70
C LYS A 27 -5.54 -28.86 29.12
N SER A 28 -5.80 -27.60 29.41
CA SER A 28 -4.82 -26.69 30.02
C SER A 28 -4.34 -27.21 31.38
N GLY A 29 -3.08 -27.02 31.67
CA GLY A 29 -2.45 -27.55 32.90
C GLY A 29 -1.98 -29.01 32.81
N LEU A 30 -2.62 -29.85 31.99
CA LEU A 30 -2.27 -31.24 31.78
C LEU A 30 -1.48 -31.46 30.46
N HIS A 31 -2.06 -31.00 29.33
CA HIS A 31 -1.51 -31.24 28.01
C HIS A 31 -0.70 -30.05 27.46
N TYR A 32 -0.92 -28.86 27.99
CA TYR A 32 -0.15 -27.65 27.69
C TYR A 32 -0.25 -26.63 28.81
N LYS A 33 0.73 -25.72 28.91
CA LYS A 33 0.73 -24.60 29.84
C LYS A 33 1.10 -23.31 29.10
N LEU A 34 0.29 -22.26 29.29
CA LEU A 34 0.60 -20.91 28.79
C LEU A 34 1.42 -20.16 29.83
N ASN A 35 2.63 -19.76 29.48
CA ASN A 35 3.43 -18.80 30.23
C ASN A 35 3.16 -17.39 29.67
N GLN A 36 2.47 -16.57 30.45
CA GLN A 36 2.10 -15.21 30.02
C GLN A 36 3.28 -14.24 29.99
N GLN A 37 4.30 -14.44 30.82
CA GLN A 37 5.49 -13.59 30.85
C GLN A 37 6.36 -13.80 29.61
N SER A 38 6.64 -15.04 29.24
CA SER A 38 7.44 -15.39 28.07
C SER A 38 6.63 -15.43 26.77
N ASN A 39 5.30 -15.28 26.84
CA ASN A 39 4.39 -15.46 25.71
C ASN A 39 4.63 -16.79 24.97
N THR A 40 4.67 -17.87 25.74
CA THR A 40 5.00 -19.21 25.23
C THR A 40 4.00 -20.25 25.73
N ILE A 41 3.55 -21.13 24.85
CA ILE A 41 2.79 -22.33 25.23
C ILE A 41 3.75 -23.51 25.22
N VAL A 42 3.85 -24.22 26.32
CA VAL A 42 4.76 -25.34 26.48
C VAL A 42 3.95 -26.63 26.61
N PHE A 43 4.42 -27.70 25.96
CA PHE A 43 3.83 -29.03 25.98
C PHE A 43 4.73 -29.99 26.81
N PRO A 44 4.18 -31.07 27.38
CA PRO A 44 4.96 -32.03 28.22
C PRO A 44 6.13 -32.71 27.52
N ASN A 45 6.06 -32.82 26.18
CA ASN A 45 7.15 -33.41 25.37
C ASN A 45 8.29 -32.41 25.06
N GLY A 46 8.27 -31.21 25.65
CA GLY A 46 9.27 -30.17 25.42
C GLY A 46 8.99 -29.26 24.20
N SER A 47 8.01 -29.58 23.37
CA SER A 47 7.62 -28.70 22.28
C SER A 47 7.04 -27.40 22.82
N CYS A 48 7.21 -26.30 22.08
CA CYS A 48 6.66 -25.01 22.47
C CYS A 48 6.15 -24.20 21.28
N ILE A 49 5.17 -23.34 21.56
CA ILE A 49 4.69 -22.33 20.60
C ILE A 49 5.06 -20.96 21.15
N LEU A 50 5.90 -20.25 20.42
CA LEU A 50 6.25 -18.85 20.70
C LEU A 50 5.16 -17.96 20.12
N LEU A 51 4.63 -17.03 20.93
CA LEU A 51 3.66 -16.02 20.49
C LEU A 51 4.43 -14.73 20.20
N LYS A 52 4.36 -14.24 18.97
CA LYS A 52 5.13 -13.08 18.50
C LYS A 52 4.25 -12.06 17.79
N ASP A 53 4.50 -10.80 18.06
CA ASP A 53 4.06 -9.73 17.16
C ASP A 53 5.01 -9.63 15.96
N LEU A 54 4.46 -9.16 14.85
CA LEU A 54 5.17 -9.01 13.58
C LEU A 54 4.98 -7.58 13.04
N PHE A 55 4.64 -6.65 13.93
CA PHE A 55 4.50 -5.24 13.59
C PHE A 55 5.87 -4.60 13.35
N SER A 56 5.96 -3.72 12.36
CA SER A 56 7.17 -2.95 12.07
C SER A 56 7.26 -1.74 13.00
N TYR A 57 7.95 -1.91 14.12
CA TYR A 57 8.20 -0.81 15.04
C TYR A 57 9.29 0.14 14.50
N PRO A 58 9.13 1.45 14.65
CA PRO A 58 10.19 2.41 14.29
C PRO A 58 11.52 2.15 15.01
N SER A 59 11.46 1.55 16.21
CA SER A 59 12.63 1.13 17.00
C SER A 59 13.29 -0.16 16.53
N ASP A 60 12.60 -0.97 15.71
CA ASP A 60 13.11 -2.27 15.18
C ASP A 60 12.71 -2.44 13.69
N PRO A 61 13.15 -1.56 12.79
CA PRO A 61 12.76 -1.57 11.39
C PRO A 61 13.32 -2.79 10.62
N ASN A 62 14.25 -3.50 11.21
CA ASN A 62 14.87 -4.69 10.64
C ASN A 62 14.34 -6.00 11.23
N PHE A 63 13.44 -5.94 12.22
CA PHE A 63 12.96 -7.11 12.96
C PHE A 63 14.10 -7.87 13.65
N ASP A 64 15.09 -7.16 14.21
CA ASP A 64 16.22 -7.76 14.90
C ASP A 64 15.76 -8.58 16.11
N SER A 65 14.67 -8.20 16.75
CA SER A 65 13.99 -8.95 17.80
C SER A 65 13.57 -10.38 17.38
N LEU A 66 13.35 -10.61 16.07
CA LEU A 66 13.07 -11.92 15.50
C LEU A 66 14.34 -12.62 14.99
N GLY A 67 15.45 -11.90 14.91
CA GLY A 67 16.70 -12.36 14.29
C GLY A 67 17.33 -13.59 14.96
N SER A 68 17.14 -13.72 16.27
CA SER A 68 17.68 -14.83 17.08
C SER A 68 16.75 -16.06 17.16
N LEU A 69 15.57 -16.02 16.53
CA LEU A 69 14.64 -17.14 16.60
C LEU A 69 15.17 -18.34 15.81
N GLU A 70 14.95 -19.51 16.39
CA GLU A 70 15.13 -20.82 15.76
C GLU A 70 13.83 -21.60 15.95
N ILE A 71 13.11 -21.82 14.86
CA ILE A 71 11.78 -22.44 14.87
C ILE A 71 11.71 -23.58 13.85
N THR A 72 10.82 -24.53 14.10
CA THR A 72 10.58 -25.69 13.22
C THR A 72 9.54 -25.39 12.14
N GLY A 73 8.61 -24.48 12.43
CA GLY A 73 7.55 -24.06 11.53
C GLY A 73 6.93 -22.75 12.01
N ALA A 74 6.11 -22.12 11.18
CA ALA A 74 5.42 -20.88 11.51
C ALA A 74 3.95 -20.92 11.13
N PHE A 75 3.11 -20.28 11.94
CA PHE A 75 1.73 -19.93 11.63
C PHE A 75 1.59 -18.42 11.78
N ILE A 76 1.11 -17.74 10.74
CA ILE A 76 0.87 -16.29 10.76
C ILE A 76 -0.60 -16.06 10.43
N ASP A 77 -1.33 -15.48 11.38
CA ASP A 77 -2.72 -15.12 11.22
C ASP A 77 -2.85 -13.68 10.72
N GLU A 78 -3.82 -13.41 9.84
CA GLU A 78 -4.03 -12.11 9.18
C GLU A 78 -2.74 -11.57 8.54
N CYS A 79 -2.07 -12.40 7.75
CA CYS A 79 -0.75 -12.10 7.19
C CYS A 79 -0.75 -10.90 6.23
N ASN A 80 -1.91 -10.48 5.74
CA ASN A 80 -2.07 -9.24 4.96
C ASN A 80 -1.82 -7.96 5.80
N GLN A 81 -1.83 -8.07 7.14
CA GLN A 81 -1.57 -6.94 8.05
C GLN A 81 -0.09 -6.77 8.39
N ILE A 82 0.78 -7.66 7.93
CA ILE A 82 2.23 -7.57 8.15
C ILE A 82 2.98 -7.25 6.86
N SER A 83 4.17 -6.68 7.00
CA SER A 83 5.04 -6.43 5.84
C SER A 83 5.60 -7.73 5.26
N GLU A 84 5.90 -7.73 3.97
CA GLU A 84 6.60 -8.83 3.32
C GLU A 84 7.97 -9.09 3.97
N LYS A 85 8.66 -8.03 4.44
CA LYS A 85 9.92 -8.13 5.16
C LYS A 85 9.79 -8.96 6.43
N ALA A 86 8.76 -8.68 7.26
CA ALA A 86 8.50 -9.46 8.48
C ALA A 86 8.30 -10.95 8.16
N ARG A 87 7.48 -11.26 7.17
CA ARG A 87 7.27 -12.63 6.70
C ARG A 87 8.57 -13.30 6.25
N ASN A 88 9.40 -12.59 5.48
CA ASN A 88 10.68 -13.11 5.00
C ASN A 88 11.65 -13.40 6.15
N ILE A 89 11.70 -12.54 7.16
CA ILE A 89 12.50 -12.77 8.36
C ILE A 89 12.01 -14.03 9.10
N VAL A 90 10.70 -14.16 9.36
CA VAL A 90 10.16 -15.38 10.00
C VAL A 90 10.50 -16.63 9.18
N ARG A 91 10.34 -16.59 7.84
CA ARG A 91 10.69 -17.71 6.95
C ARG A 91 12.16 -18.13 7.10
N SER A 92 13.08 -17.17 7.19
CA SER A 92 14.51 -17.46 7.35
C SER A 92 14.87 -18.08 8.70
N ARG A 93 13.97 -18.03 9.69
CA ARG A 93 14.16 -18.60 11.03
C ARG A 93 13.64 -20.04 11.15
N ILE A 94 12.96 -20.58 10.14
CA ILE A 94 12.49 -21.98 10.13
C ILE A 94 13.68 -22.86 9.75
N ARG A 95 14.43 -23.26 10.78
CA ARG A 95 15.68 -24.02 10.63
C ARG A 95 16.01 -24.93 11.82
N HIS A 96 15.20 -24.92 12.89
CA HIS A 96 15.48 -25.65 14.11
C HIS A 96 15.21 -27.14 13.94
N ASP A 97 16.23 -27.98 14.16
CA ASP A 97 16.19 -29.45 14.21
C ASP A 97 15.41 -30.13 13.06
N LEU A 98 15.33 -29.49 11.87
CA LEU A 98 14.54 -30.01 10.76
C LEU A 98 15.06 -31.36 10.27
N ASP A 99 16.37 -31.47 10.05
CA ASP A 99 17.01 -32.72 9.57
C ASP A 99 16.95 -33.83 10.63
N LYS A 100 17.14 -33.45 11.89
CA LYS A 100 17.08 -34.38 13.02
C LYS A 100 15.73 -35.11 13.15
N HIS A 101 14.64 -34.40 12.80
CA HIS A 101 13.28 -34.92 12.88
C HIS A 101 12.66 -35.22 11.51
N ASN A 102 13.44 -35.14 10.44
CA ASN A 102 12.99 -35.31 9.05
C ASN A 102 11.75 -34.47 8.73
N LEU A 103 11.81 -33.17 9.09
CA LEU A 103 10.72 -32.22 8.93
C LEU A 103 11.00 -31.30 7.73
N LEU A 104 9.96 -31.06 6.96
CA LEU A 104 10.01 -30.01 5.92
C LEU A 104 9.70 -28.64 6.56
N PRO A 105 10.47 -27.58 6.23
CA PRO A 105 10.17 -26.24 6.68
C PRO A 105 8.81 -25.80 6.15
N LYS A 106 7.87 -25.50 7.05
CA LYS A 106 6.51 -25.09 6.67
C LYS A 106 6.13 -23.75 7.30
N MET A 107 5.48 -22.92 6.49
CA MET A 107 4.81 -21.72 6.96
C MET A 107 3.35 -21.77 6.50
N LEU A 108 2.43 -21.74 7.45
CA LEU A 108 1.01 -21.59 7.20
C LEU A 108 0.62 -20.12 7.45
N MET A 109 -0.12 -19.54 6.55
CA MET A 109 -0.59 -18.15 6.65
C MET A 109 -2.08 -18.09 6.35
N THR A 110 -2.80 -17.25 7.08
CA THR A 110 -4.22 -16.96 6.84
C THR A 110 -4.41 -15.48 6.61
N CYS A 111 -5.35 -15.12 5.78
CA CYS A 111 -5.75 -13.73 5.57
C CYS A 111 -7.13 -13.64 4.94
N ASN A 112 -7.77 -12.49 5.11
CA ASN A 112 -8.85 -12.08 4.23
C ASN A 112 -8.29 -11.50 2.93
N PRO A 113 -9.04 -11.52 1.83
CA PRO A 113 -8.64 -10.90 0.57
C PRO A 113 -8.19 -9.45 0.76
N SER A 114 -7.00 -9.13 0.28
CA SER A 114 -6.46 -7.77 0.22
C SER A 114 -5.37 -7.68 -0.86
N LYS A 115 -5.17 -6.48 -1.39
CA LYS A 115 -4.16 -6.20 -2.44
C LYS A 115 -2.83 -5.84 -1.80
N GLY A 116 -1.96 -6.75 -1.59
CA GLY A 116 -0.63 -6.55 -1.06
C GLY A 116 0.30 -7.63 -1.59
N TRP A 117 1.36 -7.93 -0.86
CA TRP A 117 2.30 -8.97 -1.24
C TRP A 117 1.67 -10.37 -1.34
N VAL A 118 0.59 -10.64 -0.56
CA VAL A 118 -0.17 -11.90 -0.66
C VAL A 118 -0.84 -12.02 -2.02
N TYR A 119 -1.43 -10.94 -2.52
CA TYR A 119 -2.04 -10.91 -3.85
C TYR A 119 -1.01 -11.17 -4.94
N THR A 120 0.11 -10.46 -4.92
CA THR A 120 1.12 -10.54 -5.98
C THR A 120 1.92 -11.84 -5.95
N GLU A 121 2.21 -12.37 -4.77
CA GLU A 121 3.08 -13.55 -4.63
C GLU A 121 2.31 -14.88 -4.63
N PHE A 122 1.04 -14.88 -4.23
CA PHE A 122 0.25 -16.10 -4.07
C PHE A 122 -1.01 -16.13 -4.94
N TYR A 123 -1.91 -15.14 -4.78
CA TYR A 123 -3.22 -15.20 -5.45
C TYR A 123 -3.11 -15.06 -6.97
N LYS A 124 -2.38 -14.05 -7.46
CA LYS A 124 -2.24 -13.80 -8.91
C LYS A 124 -1.56 -14.97 -9.63
N PRO A 125 -0.41 -15.51 -9.16
CA PRO A 125 0.19 -16.71 -9.76
C PRO A 125 -0.70 -17.95 -9.65
N PHE A 126 -1.44 -18.12 -8.55
CA PHE A 126 -2.41 -19.20 -8.40
C PHE A 126 -3.50 -19.12 -9.48
N LYS A 127 -4.08 -17.93 -9.67
CA LYS A 127 -5.12 -17.69 -10.68
C LYS A 127 -4.62 -17.90 -12.12
N ALA A 128 -3.35 -17.60 -12.37
CA ALA A 128 -2.69 -17.84 -13.65
C ALA A 128 -2.22 -19.30 -13.86
N GLY A 129 -2.29 -20.15 -12.83
CA GLY A 129 -1.74 -21.52 -12.90
C GLY A 129 -0.20 -21.55 -12.85
N GLU A 130 0.44 -20.48 -12.41
CA GLU A 130 1.90 -20.27 -12.38
C GLU A 130 2.49 -20.31 -10.98
N LEU A 131 1.70 -20.71 -9.96
CA LEU A 131 2.20 -20.76 -8.59
C LEU A 131 3.33 -21.79 -8.45
N SER A 132 4.46 -21.37 -7.90
CA SER A 132 5.62 -22.23 -7.72
C SER A 132 5.32 -23.47 -6.86
N LYS A 133 5.99 -24.59 -7.13
CA LYS A 133 5.70 -25.91 -6.52
C LYS A 133 5.93 -25.95 -5.01
N ASP A 134 6.74 -25.05 -4.45
CA ASP A 134 6.98 -24.89 -3.01
C ASP A 134 5.88 -24.10 -2.30
N LYS A 135 4.88 -23.58 -3.04
CA LYS A 135 3.77 -22.79 -2.54
C LYS A 135 2.45 -23.47 -2.83
N LYS A 136 1.50 -23.29 -1.91
CA LYS A 136 0.11 -23.69 -2.10
C LYS A 136 -0.80 -22.55 -1.67
N PHE A 137 -1.76 -22.21 -2.52
CA PHE A 137 -2.83 -21.30 -2.19
C PHE A 137 -4.13 -22.09 -2.03
N ILE A 138 -4.80 -21.88 -0.89
CA ILE A 138 -6.05 -22.59 -0.55
C ILE A 138 -7.10 -21.53 -0.33
N VAL A 139 -8.14 -21.53 -1.16
CA VAL A 139 -9.35 -20.74 -0.92
C VAL A 139 -10.17 -21.45 0.13
N ALA A 140 -10.50 -20.75 1.21
CA ALA A 140 -11.34 -21.25 2.29
C ALA A 140 -12.49 -20.25 2.50
N LEU A 141 -13.69 -20.66 2.15
CA LEU A 141 -14.88 -19.83 2.24
C LEU A 141 -15.66 -20.13 3.51
N VAL A 142 -16.48 -19.18 3.91
CA VAL A 142 -17.42 -19.35 5.03
C VAL A 142 -18.29 -20.60 4.83
N THR A 143 -18.70 -20.89 3.61
CA THR A 143 -19.52 -22.04 3.24
C THR A 143 -18.82 -23.39 3.37
N ASP A 144 -17.48 -23.41 3.43
CA ASP A 144 -16.70 -24.63 3.63
C ASP A 144 -16.73 -25.12 5.09
N ASN A 145 -17.14 -24.23 6.02
CA ASN A 145 -17.23 -24.54 7.42
C ASN A 145 -18.66 -25.00 7.81
N ASN A 146 -18.86 -26.31 7.92
CA ASN A 146 -20.15 -26.90 8.28
C ASN A 146 -20.59 -26.67 9.76
N LYS A 147 -19.75 -26.04 10.57
CA LYS A 147 -20.02 -25.67 11.97
C LYS A 147 -20.46 -24.22 12.13
N ILE A 148 -20.56 -23.47 11.05
CA ILE A 148 -20.95 -22.06 11.10
C ILE A 148 -22.44 -21.94 11.45
N SER A 149 -22.82 -20.95 12.26
CA SER A 149 -24.24 -20.70 12.54
C SER A 149 -24.95 -20.10 11.32
N LYS A 150 -26.19 -20.49 11.11
CA LYS A 150 -27.03 -19.90 10.06
C LYS A 150 -27.16 -18.38 10.21
N THR A 151 -27.32 -17.92 11.45
CA THR A 151 -27.42 -16.50 11.76
C THR A 151 -26.16 -15.71 11.35
N TYR A 152 -24.98 -16.30 11.53
CA TYR A 152 -23.75 -15.66 11.09
C TYR A 152 -23.67 -15.53 9.56
N TYR A 153 -24.02 -16.60 8.85
CA TYR A 153 -24.10 -16.58 7.38
C TYR A 153 -25.11 -15.54 6.87
N GLU A 154 -26.31 -15.50 7.48
CA GLU A 154 -27.34 -14.50 7.16
C GLU A 154 -26.87 -13.06 7.42
N ASN A 155 -26.08 -12.85 8.46
CA ASN A 155 -25.50 -11.53 8.75
C ASN A 155 -24.46 -11.12 7.68
N LEU A 156 -23.66 -12.06 7.18
CA LEU A 156 -22.74 -11.78 6.06
C LEU A 156 -23.50 -11.41 4.78
N LEU A 157 -24.64 -12.04 4.52
CA LEU A 157 -25.50 -11.70 3.37
C LEU A 157 -26.10 -10.28 3.45
N LYS A 158 -26.18 -9.68 4.63
CA LYS A 158 -26.70 -8.32 4.84
C LYS A 158 -25.61 -7.24 4.70
N LEU A 159 -24.36 -7.64 4.58
CA LEU A 159 -23.25 -6.69 4.35
C LEU A 159 -23.43 -6.00 2.99
N ASP A 160 -22.75 -4.87 2.82
CA ASP A 160 -22.61 -4.24 1.52
C ASP A 160 -21.95 -5.19 0.52
N GLU A 161 -22.09 -4.90 -0.77
CA GLU A 161 -21.64 -5.84 -1.81
C GLU A 161 -20.13 -6.12 -1.76
N ALA A 162 -19.35 -5.11 -1.43
CA ALA A 162 -17.92 -5.21 -1.34
C ALA A 162 -17.46 -6.11 -0.18
N SER A 163 -18.02 -5.91 0.98
CA SER A 163 -17.78 -6.78 2.15
C SER A 163 -18.23 -8.22 1.88
N LYS A 164 -19.32 -8.45 1.15
CA LYS A 164 -19.73 -9.79 0.72
C LYS A 164 -18.71 -10.41 -0.22
N GLN A 165 -18.27 -9.70 -1.24
CA GLN A 165 -17.25 -10.19 -2.17
C GLN A 165 -15.98 -10.63 -1.43
N ARG A 166 -15.54 -9.83 -0.47
CA ARG A 166 -14.34 -10.08 0.31
C ARG A 166 -14.51 -11.21 1.32
N LEU A 167 -15.51 -11.11 2.21
CA LEU A 167 -15.64 -11.97 3.38
C LEU A 167 -16.44 -13.26 3.11
N LEU A 168 -17.41 -13.20 2.18
CA LEU A 168 -18.26 -14.34 1.86
C LEU A 168 -17.70 -15.13 0.66
N TYR A 169 -17.25 -14.43 -0.39
CA TYR A 169 -16.82 -15.05 -1.64
C TYR A 169 -15.30 -15.16 -1.78
N GLY A 170 -14.53 -14.63 -0.83
CA GLY A 170 -13.06 -14.70 -0.87
C GLY A 170 -12.43 -14.01 -2.07
N ASN A 171 -13.11 -13.00 -2.63
CA ASN A 171 -12.68 -12.33 -3.85
C ASN A 171 -11.54 -11.34 -3.56
N PHE A 172 -10.35 -11.62 -4.06
CA PHE A 172 -9.17 -10.75 -3.92
C PHE A 172 -9.20 -9.55 -4.88
N GLU A 173 -10.07 -9.56 -5.87
CA GLU A 173 -10.25 -8.42 -6.78
C GLU A 173 -11.17 -7.34 -6.17
N TYR A 174 -11.65 -7.57 -4.96
CA TYR A 174 -12.56 -6.70 -4.27
C TYR A 174 -11.98 -6.34 -2.89
N ASP A 175 -11.58 -5.09 -2.72
CA ASP A 175 -11.13 -4.54 -1.44
C ASP A 175 -11.97 -3.30 -1.12
N ASP A 176 -12.74 -3.32 -0.04
CA ASP A 176 -13.60 -2.23 0.41
C ASP A 176 -13.26 -1.82 1.85
N ASP A 177 -12.08 -1.30 2.02
CA ASP A 177 -11.71 -0.59 3.24
C ASP A 177 -12.42 0.78 3.22
N PRO A 178 -13.24 1.14 4.24
CA PRO A 178 -13.87 2.46 4.31
C PRO A 178 -12.89 3.64 4.20
N ALA A 179 -11.62 3.41 4.52
CA ALA A 179 -10.57 4.40 4.34
C ALA A 179 -10.12 4.54 2.88
N THR A 180 -10.49 3.61 1.99
CA THR A 180 -10.09 3.61 0.57
C THR A 180 -10.69 4.82 -0.14
N LEU A 181 -9.83 5.65 -0.73
CA LEU A 181 -10.26 6.83 -1.49
C LEU A 181 -10.56 6.52 -2.96
N ILE A 182 -9.95 5.46 -3.50
CA ILE A 182 -10.10 5.05 -4.90
C ILE A 182 -10.50 3.57 -4.94
N PRO A 183 -11.75 3.24 -5.30
CA PRO A 183 -12.20 1.86 -5.51
C PRO A 183 -11.36 1.18 -6.59
N TYR A 184 -11.08 -0.11 -6.42
CA TYR A 184 -10.25 -0.89 -7.35
C TYR A 184 -10.71 -0.82 -8.79
N ASP A 185 -12.02 -0.94 -9.04
CA ASP A 185 -12.58 -0.87 -10.39
C ASP A 185 -12.25 0.48 -11.05
N LYS A 186 -12.26 1.57 -10.27
CA LYS A 186 -11.89 2.90 -10.76
C LYS A 186 -10.41 3.04 -11.09
N ILE A 187 -9.55 2.31 -10.39
CA ILE A 187 -8.12 2.22 -10.73
C ILE A 187 -7.95 1.49 -12.05
N ILE A 188 -8.65 0.38 -12.26
CA ILE A 188 -8.59 -0.37 -13.52
C ILE A 188 -9.15 0.44 -14.68
N ASP A 189 -10.26 1.14 -14.48
CA ASP A 189 -10.87 2.05 -15.46
C ASP A 189 -9.87 3.08 -15.99
N CYS A 190 -8.90 3.54 -15.17
CA CYS A 190 -7.88 4.50 -15.62
C CYS A 190 -7.06 3.99 -16.82
N PHE A 191 -6.95 2.70 -17.04
CA PHE A 191 -6.20 2.12 -18.16
C PHE A 191 -7.07 1.84 -19.39
N THR A 192 -8.37 2.11 -19.30
CA THR A 192 -9.36 1.88 -20.38
C THR A 192 -10.19 3.13 -20.72
N ASN A 193 -10.03 4.23 -19.96
CA ASN A 193 -10.74 5.50 -20.14
C ASN A 193 -10.22 6.30 -21.36
N ASP A 194 -10.14 5.69 -22.53
CA ASP A 194 -9.61 6.28 -23.76
C ASP A 194 -10.44 7.48 -24.27
N PHE A 195 -11.66 7.65 -23.76
CA PHE A 195 -12.54 8.80 -24.03
C PHE A 195 -12.08 10.11 -23.35
N VAL A 196 -11.15 10.05 -22.38
CA VAL A 196 -10.60 11.25 -21.74
C VAL A 196 -9.88 12.09 -22.79
N GLN A 197 -10.30 13.36 -22.93
CA GLN A 197 -9.79 14.25 -23.96
C GLN A 197 -8.36 14.71 -23.70
N GLU A 198 -7.61 14.91 -24.77
CA GLU A 198 -6.32 15.56 -24.72
C GLU A 198 -6.47 17.05 -24.40
N GLY A 199 -5.38 17.70 -24.01
CA GLY A 199 -5.37 19.11 -23.65
C GLY A 199 -3.96 19.66 -23.51
N GLU A 200 -3.81 20.67 -22.66
CA GLU A 200 -2.50 21.27 -22.36
C GLU A 200 -1.53 20.21 -21.84
N THR A 201 -0.27 20.36 -22.24
CA THR A 201 0.81 19.41 -21.87
C THR A 201 1.45 19.81 -20.55
N TYR A 202 1.76 18.78 -19.72
CA TYR A 202 2.47 18.95 -18.44
C TYR A 202 3.50 17.84 -18.24
N ILE A 203 4.45 18.09 -17.35
CA ILE A 203 5.38 17.08 -16.84
C ILE A 203 5.32 17.07 -15.32
N THR A 204 5.19 15.88 -14.73
CA THR A 204 5.36 15.63 -13.30
C THR A 204 6.47 14.63 -13.11
N ALA A 205 7.33 14.78 -12.06
CA ALA A 205 8.39 13.81 -11.82
C ALA A 205 8.65 13.60 -10.33
N ASP A 206 8.60 12.33 -9.91
CA ASP A 206 9.11 11.88 -8.61
C ASP A 206 10.52 11.35 -8.78
N ILE A 207 11.48 11.94 -8.05
CA ILE A 207 12.91 11.72 -8.26
C ILE A 207 13.47 10.82 -7.17
N ALA A 208 13.99 9.66 -7.57
CA ALA A 208 14.69 8.76 -6.66
C ALA A 208 16.19 9.05 -6.60
N ARG A 209 16.77 8.82 -5.42
CA ARG A 209 18.25 8.72 -5.26
C ARG A 209 18.76 7.42 -5.86
N TYR A 210 20.12 7.37 -6.02
CA TYR A 210 20.79 6.10 -6.28
C TYR A 210 20.37 5.04 -5.26
N GLY A 211 19.77 3.94 -5.73
CA GLY A 211 19.29 2.86 -4.88
C GLY A 211 18.19 2.01 -5.53
N SER A 212 17.34 1.41 -4.72
CA SER A 212 16.23 0.55 -5.14
C SER A 212 15.03 1.31 -5.72
N ASP A 213 14.85 2.57 -5.33
CA ASP A 213 13.71 3.40 -5.73
C ASP A 213 13.83 3.86 -7.19
N SER A 214 12.72 4.19 -7.81
CA SER A 214 12.67 4.53 -9.23
C SER A 214 12.28 6.00 -9.42
N THR A 215 12.98 6.71 -10.32
CA THR A 215 12.47 7.96 -10.84
C THR A 215 11.32 7.69 -11.77
N VAL A 216 10.18 8.32 -11.52
CA VAL A 216 8.97 8.22 -12.36
C VAL A 216 8.64 9.58 -12.95
N ILE A 217 8.50 9.63 -14.28
CA ILE A 217 8.14 10.85 -15.00
C ILE A 217 6.80 10.62 -15.70
N GLY A 218 5.83 11.49 -15.46
CA GLY A 218 4.53 11.54 -16.14
C GLY A 218 4.52 12.64 -17.20
N LEU A 219 4.30 12.26 -18.45
CA LEU A 219 4.05 13.18 -19.56
C LEU A 219 2.54 13.23 -19.82
N TRP A 220 1.95 14.38 -19.66
CA TRP A 220 0.52 14.63 -19.71
C TRP A 220 0.08 15.39 -20.95
N SER A 221 -1.11 15.02 -21.45
CA SER A 221 -1.91 15.81 -22.39
C SER A 221 -3.32 15.91 -21.81
N GLY A 222 -3.67 17.06 -21.23
CA GLY A 222 -4.87 17.18 -20.40
C GLY A 222 -4.81 16.28 -19.18
N TRP A 223 -5.72 15.28 -19.14
CA TRP A 223 -5.76 14.24 -18.12
C TRP A 223 -5.41 12.84 -18.66
N ARG A 224 -4.76 12.77 -19.79
CA ARG A 224 -4.11 11.56 -20.31
C ARG A 224 -2.65 11.60 -19.91
N VAL A 225 -2.11 10.51 -19.40
CA VAL A 225 -0.71 10.44 -18.95
C VAL A 225 -0.01 9.21 -19.51
N ARG A 226 1.24 9.37 -19.93
CA ARG A 226 2.21 8.30 -20.15
C ARG A 226 3.25 8.34 -19.05
N LEU A 227 3.47 7.19 -18.41
CA LEU A 227 4.40 7.02 -17.29
C LEU A 227 5.70 6.40 -17.76
N PHE A 228 6.82 6.99 -17.37
CA PHE A 228 8.16 6.52 -17.70
C PHE A 228 8.92 6.25 -16.42
N ARG A 229 9.55 5.09 -16.33
CA ARG A 229 10.32 4.65 -15.17
C ARG A 229 11.79 4.59 -15.50
N TYR A 230 12.62 5.16 -14.63
CA TYR A 230 14.08 5.14 -14.73
C TYR A 230 14.69 4.65 -13.43
N LYS A 231 15.79 3.87 -13.52
CA LYS A 231 16.55 3.41 -12.37
C LYS A 231 18.03 3.82 -12.53
N GLY A 232 18.68 4.12 -11.41
CA GLY A 232 20.13 4.39 -11.38
C GLY A 232 20.57 5.60 -12.20
N LYS A 233 19.72 6.61 -12.36
CA LYS A 233 20.05 7.84 -13.07
C LYS A 233 20.56 8.91 -12.11
N SER A 234 21.54 9.68 -12.57
CA SER A 234 22.02 10.86 -11.84
C SER A 234 21.03 12.01 -11.95
N VAL A 235 21.16 13.01 -11.07
CA VAL A 235 20.37 14.26 -11.11
C VAL A 235 20.47 14.94 -12.47
N THR A 236 21.68 15.00 -13.04
CA THR A 236 21.94 15.59 -14.36
C THR A 236 21.33 14.79 -15.50
N ASP A 237 21.34 13.44 -15.41
CA ASP A 237 20.68 12.60 -16.41
C ASP A 237 19.16 12.81 -16.40
N VAL A 238 18.56 12.84 -15.20
CA VAL A 238 17.11 13.06 -15.06
C VAL A 238 16.73 14.44 -15.55
N ALA A 239 17.47 15.48 -15.19
CA ALA A 239 17.24 16.83 -15.70
C ALA A 239 17.31 16.87 -17.24
N SER A 240 18.30 16.23 -17.84
CA SER A 240 18.43 16.12 -19.30
C SER A 240 17.28 15.38 -19.94
N ILE A 241 16.77 14.31 -19.32
CA ILE A 241 15.58 13.57 -19.79
C ILE A 241 14.35 14.50 -19.77
N ILE A 242 14.14 15.24 -18.68
CA ILE A 242 13.01 16.18 -18.56
C ILE A 242 13.08 17.28 -19.61
N ILE A 243 14.26 17.92 -19.77
CA ILE A 243 14.48 18.98 -20.79
C ILE A 243 14.20 18.43 -22.20
N ASN A 244 14.67 17.24 -22.50
CA ASN A 244 14.40 16.62 -23.80
C ASN A 244 12.90 16.33 -24.00
N MET A 245 12.19 15.89 -22.95
CA MET A 245 10.73 15.70 -23.00
C MET A 245 10.00 17.02 -23.19
N GLN A 246 10.42 18.10 -22.50
CA GLN A 246 9.88 19.44 -22.65
C GLN A 246 9.99 19.90 -24.10
N ASN A 247 11.20 19.85 -24.65
CA ASN A 247 11.47 20.28 -26.02
C ASN A 247 10.68 19.48 -27.05
N LYS A 248 10.64 18.17 -26.91
CA LYS A 248 9.95 17.28 -27.86
C LYS A 248 8.42 17.45 -27.85
N ASN A 249 7.84 17.77 -26.69
CA ASN A 249 6.38 17.81 -26.51
C ASN A 249 5.84 19.24 -26.28
N GLY A 250 6.67 20.25 -26.40
CA GLY A 250 6.27 21.66 -26.23
C GLY A 250 5.80 21.97 -24.80
N VAL A 251 6.40 21.38 -23.77
CA VAL A 251 6.02 21.60 -22.38
C VAL A 251 6.88 22.71 -21.78
N PRO A 252 6.30 23.85 -21.39
CA PRO A 252 7.07 24.94 -20.79
C PRO A 252 7.48 24.59 -19.34
N ASN A 253 8.52 25.26 -18.83
CA ASN A 253 8.99 25.12 -17.46
C ASN A 253 7.85 25.38 -16.44
N SER A 254 6.97 26.33 -16.72
CA SER A 254 5.82 26.66 -15.88
C SER A 254 4.77 25.54 -15.78
N ARG A 255 4.81 24.53 -16.66
CA ARG A 255 3.96 23.33 -16.63
C ARG A 255 4.74 22.06 -16.28
N THR A 256 5.92 22.22 -15.72
CA THR A 256 6.75 21.13 -15.21
C THR A 256 6.85 21.27 -13.71
N ILE A 257 6.58 20.18 -12.98
CA ILE A 257 6.72 20.10 -11.53
C ILE A 257 7.48 18.84 -11.15
N VAL A 258 8.41 18.97 -10.21
CA VAL A 258 9.31 17.93 -9.77
C VAL A 258 9.23 17.84 -8.24
N ASP A 259 9.24 16.64 -7.67
CA ASP A 259 9.35 16.47 -6.21
C ASP A 259 10.66 17.11 -5.73
N ASP A 260 10.55 18.12 -4.86
CA ASP A 260 11.67 18.93 -4.38
C ASP A 260 12.19 18.45 -3.02
N ASP A 261 11.55 17.45 -2.42
CA ASP A 261 11.99 16.90 -1.15
C ASP A 261 13.26 16.04 -1.36
N GLY A 262 14.40 16.56 -0.95
CA GLY A 262 15.68 15.85 -1.00
C GLY A 262 16.46 16.04 -2.30
N VAL A 263 16.52 15.02 -3.17
CA VAL A 263 17.38 15.04 -4.39
C VAL A 263 16.78 15.85 -5.52
N GLY A 264 15.46 15.98 -5.52
CA GLY A 264 14.72 16.66 -6.58
C GLY A 264 15.07 18.13 -6.72
N GLY A 265 15.51 18.79 -5.63
CA GLY A 265 15.98 20.17 -5.66
C GLY A 265 17.07 20.43 -6.70
N GLY A 266 18.01 19.50 -6.87
CA GLY A 266 19.03 19.61 -7.92
C GLY A 266 18.46 19.51 -9.33
N VAL A 267 17.37 18.74 -9.52
CA VAL A 267 16.70 18.66 -10.82
C VAL A 267 15.90 19.93 -11.09
N THR A 268 15.15 20.44 -10.09
CA THR A 268 14.39 21.69 -10.19
C THR A 268 15.26 22.88 -10.58
N ASP A 269 16.45 22.99 -10.00
CA ASP A 269 17.41 24.06 -10.31
C ASP A 269 17.91 24.00 -11.75
N ILE A 270 18.27 22.79 -12.24
CA ILE A 270 18.78 22.63 -13.62
C ILE A 270 17.66 22.86 -14.65
N VAL A 271 16.48 22.28 -14.41
CA VAL A 271 15.33 22.38 -15.32
C VAL A 271 14.66 23.77 -15.23
N ARG A 272 14.89 24.50 -14.15
CA ARG A 272 14.23 25.78 -13.81
C ARG A 272 12.71 25.66 -13.81
N CYS A 273 12.20 24.62 -13.15
CA CYS A 273 10.78 24.32 -13.07
C CYS A 273 10.26 24.46 -11.63
N LYS A 274 8.98 24.16 -11.40
CA LYS A 274 8.37 24.23 -10.09
C LYS A 274 8.79 23.03 -9.25
N GLY A 275 9.25 23.28 -8.01
CA GLY A 275 9.44 22.27 -6.97
C GLY A 275 8.14 21.98 -6.22
N PHE A 276 7.84 20.71 -6.00
CA PHE A 276 6.72 20.24 -5.16
C PHE A 276 7.26 19.85 -3.78
N ILE A 277 6.81 20.57 -2.75
CA ILE A 277 7.19 20.32 -1.36
C ILE A 277 6.02 19.61 -0.68
N ASN A 278 6.17 18.33 -0.36
CA ASN A 278 5.12 17.45 0.14
C ASN A 278 4.43 17.99 1.41
N ASN A 279 5.21 18.54 2.34
CA ASN A 279 4.73 19.03 3.62
C ASN A 279 4.30 20.51 3.64
N SER A 280 4.24 21.16 2.48
CA SER A 280 3.67 22.51 2.38
C SER A 280 2.23 22.54 2.87
N VAL A 281 1.79 23.70 3.34
CA VAL A 281 0.40 23.94 3.74
C VAL A 281 -0.52 23.69 2.54
N ALA A 282 -1.68 23.09 2.80
CA ALA A 282 -2.71 22.92 1.79
C ALA A 282 -3.09 24.27 1.15
N LEU A 283 -3.42 24.26 -0.14
CA LEU A 283 -3.80 25.45 -0.88
C LEU A 283 -5.30 25.75 -0.68
N PRO A 284 -5.70 27.03 -0.72
CA PRO A 284 -7.12 27.37 -0.77
C PRO A 284 -7.74 26.99 -2.12
N SER A 285 -9.02 26.62 -2.12
CA SER A 285 -9.79 26.47 -3.36
C SER A 285 -10.39 27.82 -3.79
N PRO A 286 -10.86 27.94 -5.03
CA PRO A 286 -11.57 29.14 -5.50
C PRO A 286 -12.80 29.49 -4.64
N THR A 287 -13.39 28.51 -3.95
CA THR A 287 -14.55 28.65 -3.08
C THR A 287 -14.21 28.71 -1.59
N SER A 288 -12.93 28.71 -1.24
CA SER A 288 -12.48 28.79 0.16
C SER A 288 -12.97 30.09 0.82
N PRO A 289 -13.45 30.03 2.07
CA PRO A 289 -13.77 31.22 2.85
C PRO A 289 -12.53 32.10 3.02
N LYS A 290 -12.73 33.39 3.24
CA LYS A 290 -11.65 34.34 3.50
C LYS A 290 -11.52 34.56 5.00
N ASP A 291 -10.30 34.80 5.47
CA ASP A 291 -10.01 35.23 6.83
C ASP A 291 -10.35 36.72 7.05
N LYS A 292 -10.06 37.23 8.25
CA LYS A 292 -10.31 38.64 8.63
C LYS A 292 -9.54 39.64 7.78
N ASP A 293 -8.42 39.22 7.19
CA ASP A 293 -7.55 40.03 6.33
C ASP A 293 -7.90 39.87 4.83
N GLY A 294 -8.98 39.17 4.52
CA GLY A 294 -9.43 38.89 3.14
C GLY A 294 -8.62 37.83 2.39
N LYS A 295 -7.73 37.10 3.08
CA LYS A 295 -6.94 36.03 2.48
C LYS A 295 -7.75 34.73 2.47
N PRO A 296 -7.71 33.97 1.37
CA PRO A 296 -8.42 32.68 1.32
C PRO A 296 -7.83 31.69 2.32
N ILE A 297 -8.70 31.04 3.09
CA ILE A 297 -8.31 30.03 4.09
C ILE A 297 -7.92 28.73 3.37
N PRO A 298 -6.76 28.11 3.71
CA PRO A 298 -6.39 26.80 3.19
C PRO A 298 -7.47 25.75 3.43
N GLU A 299 -7.62 24.79 2.50
CA GLU A 299 -8.52 23.67 2.70
C GLU A 299 -8.09 22.77 3.89
N ASN A 300 -9.02 22.02 4.46
CA ASN A 300 -8.82 21.24 5.68
C ASN A 300 -8.02 19.93 5.46
N TYR A 301 -6.80 20.07 4.96
CA TYR A 301 -5.85 18.96 4.81
C TYR A 301 -4.60 19.18 5.67
N VAL A 302 -3.96 18.08 6.09
CA VAL A 302 -2.72 18.16 6.90
C VAL A 302 -1.60 18.87 6.13
N ASN A 303 -1.46 18.56 4.84
CA ASN A 303 -0.44 19.12 3.96
C ASN A 303 -0.89 19.09 2.48
N LEU A 304 -0.09 19.70 1.61
CA LEU A 304 -0.32 19.77 0.18
C LEU A 304 -0.37 18.38 -0.48
N LYS A 305 0.50 17.46 -0.06
CA LYS A 305 0.49 16.07 -0.55
C LYS A 305 -0.87 15.41 -0.32
N SER A 306 -1.39 15.48 0.90
CA SER A 306 -2.71 14.92 1.22
C SER A 306 -3.81 15.55 0.37
N GLN A 307 -3.81 16.88 0.22
CA GLN A 307 -4.77 17.58 -0.64
C GLN A 307 -4.71 17.07 -2.09
N CYS A 308 -3.52 16.95 -2.67
CA CYS A 308 -3.35 16.47 -4.04
C CYS A 308 -3.87 15.03 -4.22
N TYR A 309 -3.61 14.14 -3.26
CA TYR A 309 -4.12 12.76 -3.32
C TYR A 309 -5.64 12.68 -3.21
N PHE A 310 -6.27 13.45 -2.33
CA PHE A 310 -7.73 13.50 -2.26
C PHE A 310 -8.35 14.02 -3.57
N ARG A 311 -7.75 15.04 -4.17
CA ARG A 311 -8.20 15.58 -5.46
C ARG A 311 -7.97 14.63 -6.63
N LEU A 312 -6.84 13.90 -6.61
CA LEU A 312 -6.59 12.84 -7.59
C LEU A 312 -7.65 11.74 -7.47
N ALA A 313 -7.96 11.30 -6.25
CA ALA A 313 -9.00 10.31 -6.01
C ALA A 313 -10.37 10.78 -6.53
N GLU A 314 -10.76 12.02 -6.26
CA GLU A 314 -11.99 12.60 -6.83
C GLU A 314 -11.99 12.57 -8.37
N LYS A 315 -10.85 12.84 -9.00
CA LYS A 315 -10.70 12.83 -10.45
C LYS A 315 -10.84 11.42 -11.04
N ILE A 316 -10.18 10.45 -10.42
CA ILE A 316 -10.24 9.02 -10.79
C ILE A 316 -11.66 8.48 -10.62
N ASN A 317 -12.30 8.76 -9.49
CA ASN A 317 -13.66 8.30 -9.19
C ASN A 317 -14.70 8.82 -10.18
N LYS A 318 -14.44 9.96 -10.80
CA LYS A 318 -15.26 10.54 -11.90
C LYS A 318 -14.83 10.02 -13.28
N SER A 319 -14.00 8.99 -13.37
CA SER A 319 -13.43 8.42 -14.61
C SER A 319 -12.73 9.48 -15.49
N GLY A 320 -12.14 10.48 -14.83
CA GLY A 320 -11.54 11.65 -15.51
C GLY A 320 -10.02 11.53 -15.73
N LEU A 321 -9.42 10.34 -15.56
CA LEU A 321 -8.01 10.07 -15.80
C LEU A 321 -7.87 8.89 -16.77
N PHE A 322 -6.95 9.03 -17.74
CA PHE A 322 -6.52 7.94 -18.61
C PHE A 322 -5.00 7.76 -18.50
N ILE A 323 -4.56 6.55 -18.16
CA ILE A 323 -3.15 6.14 -18.11
C ILE A 323 -2.86 5.30 -19.35
N ASP A 324 -2.24 5.94 -20.35
CA ASP A 324 -1.83 5.31 -21.59
C ASP A 324 -0.56 4.49 -21.35
N CYS A 325 -0.74 3.20 -21.05
CA CYS A 325 0.34 2.32 -20.63
C CYS A 325 0.17 0.92 -21.21
N ASN A 326 1.13 0.51 -22.05
CA ASN A 326 1.23 -0.84 -22.61
C ASN A 326 2.21 -1.73 -21.82
N ASP A 327 3.02 -1.16 -20.92
CA ASP A 327 3.95 -1.90 -20.07
C ASP A 327 3.22 -2.53 -18.89
N VAL A 328 3.15 -3.86 -18.87
CA VAL A 328 2.46 -4.62 -17.82
C VAL A 328 3.06 -4.36 -16.46
N GLY A 329 4.38 -4.23 -16.35
CA GLY A 329 5.07 -3.97 -15.10
C GLY A 329 4.74 -2.59 -14.53
N ILE A 330 4.75 -1.54 -15.37
CA ILE A 330 4.34 -0.18 -14.97
C ILE A 330 2.87 -0.17 -14.54
N LYS A 331 2.00 -0.83 -15.30
CA LYS A 331 0.57 -0.95 -14.98
C LYS A 331 0.36 -1.57 -13.60
N GLU A 332 1.00 -2.72 -13.33
CA GLU A 332 0.87 -3.43 -12.06
C GLU A 332 1.37 -2.61 -10.87
N LEU A 333 2.52 -1.97 -11.02
CA LEU A 333 3.09 -1.12 -9.98
C LEU A 333 2.18 0.08 -9.68
N THR A 334 1.63 0.71 -10.71
CA THR A 334 0.71 1.85 -10.56
C THR A 334 -0.59 1.43 -9.87
N ILE A 335 -1.18 0.28 -10.24
CA ILE A 335 -2.37 -0.26 -9.58
C ILE A 335 -2.09 -0.50 -8.10
N GLN A 336 -1.00 -1.20 -7.79
CA GLN A 336 -0.61 -1.52 -6.42
C GLN A 336 -0.45 -0.26 -5.55
N GLU A 337 0.10 0.82 -6.09
CA GLU A 337 0.27 2.07 -5.37
C GLU A 337 -1.04 2.85 -5.19
N LEU A 338 -1.86 2.94 -6.23
CA LEU A 338 -3.15 3.64 -6.16
C LEU A 338 -4.11 2.97 -5.16
N GLU A 339 -4.03 1.65 -4.98
CA GLU A 339 -4.78 0.93 -3.96
C GLU A 339 -4.39 1.31 -2.52
N GLN A 340 -3.20 1.84 -2.31
CA GLN A 340 -2.76 2.32 -1.00
C GLN A 340 -3.18 3.76 -0.70
N VAL A 341 -3.86 4.41 -1.63
CA VAL A 341 -4.38 5.77 -1.43
C VAL A 341 -5.61 5.70 -0.52
N LYS A 342 -5.35 5.78 0.78
CA LYS A 342 -6.36 5.65 1.84
C LYS A 342 -6.35 6.84 2.77
N GLN A 343 -7.51 7.20 3.29
CA GLN A 343 -7.61 8.21 4.34
C GLN A 343 -7.01 7.67 5.64
N HIS A 344 -6.16 8.45 6.26
CA HIS A 344 -5.57 8.11 7.55
C HIS A 344 -6.32 8.80 8.69
N ASN A 345 -6.44 8.14 9.87
CA ASN A 345 -7.08 8.68 11.08
C ASN A 345 -8.55 9.14 10.85
N MET A 346 -9.38 8.29 10.27
CA MET A 346 -10.80 8.60 9.99
C MET A 346 -11.61 8.97 11.23
N ASP A 347 -11.26 8.40 12.39
CA ASP A 347 -12.01 8.56 13.65
C ASP A 347 -11.63 9.81 14.45
N LYS A 348 -10.78 10.68 13.91
CA LYS A 348 -10.34 11.92 14.57
C LYS A 348 -10.94 13.13 13.89
N ASP A 349 -11.62 13.96 14.67
CA ASP A 349 -11.96 15.32 14.26
C ASP A 349 -10.68 16.11 14.01
N GLY A 350 -10.32 16.25 12.74
CA GLY A 350 -9.07 16.90 12.36
C GLY A 350 -8.92 17.12 10.86
N LYS A 351 -7.71 17.55 10.47
CA LYS A 351 -7.37 17.73 9.07
C LYS A 351 -7.27 16.39 8.34
N LYS A 352 -7.81 16.33 7.14
CA LYS A 352 -7.75 15.13 6.28
C LYS A 352 -6.29 14.80 5.93
N SER A 353 -5.90 13.55 6.06
CA SER A 353 -4.59 13.04 5.70
C SER A 353 -4.69 11.70 4.96
N ILE A 354 -3.68 11.40 4.17
CA ILE A 354 -3.50 10.07 3.54
C ILE A 354 -2.59 9.21 4.40
N THR A 355 -2.59 7.90 4.13
CA THR A 355 -1.65 6.95 4.74
C THR A 355 -0.21 7.45 4.53
N PRO A 356 0.62 7.54 5.60
CA PRO A 356 2.01 7.98 5.51
C PRO A 356 2.84 7.13 4.54
N LYS A 357 3.77 7.78 3.82
CA LYS A 357 4.64 7.12 2.81
C LYS A 357 5.37 5.89 3.37
N ASP A 358 5.86 5.97 4.60
CA ASP A 358 6.58 4.87 5.24
C ASP A 358 5.68 3.64 5.44
N LYS A 359 4.42 3.84 5.85
CA LYS A 359 3.44 2.75 5.96
C LYS A 359 3.11 2.14 4.60
N VAL A 360 2.94 2.96 3.56
CA VAL A 360 2.74 2.46 2.21
C VAL A 360 3.96 1.65 1.77
N LYS A 361 5.18 2.17 2.02
CA LYS A 361 6.44 1.48 1.70
C LYS A 361 6.57 0.13 2.41
N GLU A 362 6.13 0.03 3.66
CA GLU A 362 6.07 -1.23 4.40
C GLU A 362 5.11 -2.24 3.75
N LEU A 363 3.93 -1.78 3.33
CA LEU A 363 2.89 -2.65 2.75
C LEU A 363 3.28 -3.20 1.37
N ILE A 364 3.85 -2.36 0.50
CA ILE A 364 4.16 -2.74 -0.89
C ILE A 364 5.64 -3.03 -1.14
N GLY A 365 6.51 -2.89 -0.11
CA GLY A 365 7.94 -3.18 -0.19
C GLY A 365 8.80 -2.17 -0.96
N ARG A 366 8.22 -1.02 -1.35
CA ARG A 366 8.88 0.04 -2.13
C ARG A 366 8.20 1.39 -1.97
N SER A 367 8.84 2.46 -2.41
CA SER A 367 8.23 3.79 -2.47
C SER A 367 7.07 3.83 -3.48
N PRO A 368 6.01 4.63 -3.22
CA PRO A 368 4.87 4.80 -4.11
C PRO A 368 5.12 5.88 -5.19
N ASP A 369 6.21 5.73 -5.97
CA ASP A 369 6.74 6.74 -6.88
C ASP A 369 5.78 7.08 -8.04
N PHE A 370 4.99 6.09 -8.51
CA PHE A 370 3.99 6.30 -9.58
C PHE A 370 2.80 7.12 -9.07
N SER A 371 2.26 6.78 -7.91
CA SER A 371 1.13 7.51 -7.34
C SER A 371 1.54 8.91 -6.87
N ASP A 372 2.77 9.10 -6.35
CA ASP A 372 3.32 10.41 -6.01
C ASP A 372 3.44 11.27 -7.30
N CYS A 373 3.97 10.72 -8.39
CA CYS A 373 4.03 11.37 -9.69
C CYS A 373 2.65 11.80 -10.22
N LEU A 374 1.64 10.92 -10.09
CA LEU A 374 0.27 11.23 -10.51
C LEU A 374 -0.37 12.32 -9.65
N ALA A 375 -0.17 12.27 -8.32
CA ALA A 375 -0.75 13.22 -7.38
C ALA A 375 -0.24 14.66 -7.61
N MET A 376 1.03 14.83 -7.96
CA MET A 376 1.62 16.14 -8.24
C MET A 376 0.92 16.89 -9.38
N ARG A 377 0.28 16.19 -10.34
CA ARG A 377 -0.50 16.86 -11.43
C ARG A 377 -1.62 17.74 -10.88
N MET A 378 -2.17 17.38 -9.71
CA MET A 378 -3.25 18.16 -9.08
C MET A 378 -2.82 19.55 -8.66
N TRP A 379 -1.51 19.78 -8.43
CA TRP A 379 -1.00 21.12 -8.10
C TRP A 379 -1.43 22.16 -9.13
N PHE A 380 -1.39 21.82 -10.42
CA PHE A 380 -1.78 22.73 -11.51
C PHE A 380 -3.28 23.06 -11.54
N GLU A 381 -4.12 22.24 -10.90
CA GLU A 381 -5.55 22.50 -10.76
C GLU A 381 -5.87 23.36 -9.52
N LEU A 382 -4.98 23.32 -8.50
CA LEU A 382 -5.15 24.05 -7.25
C LEU A 382 -4.63 25.49 -7.34
N VAL A 383 -3.65 25.73 -8.20
CA VAL A 383 -3.04 27.07 -8.36
C VAL A 383 -3.75 27.83 -9.47
N PRO A 384 -4.09 29.13 -9.25
CA PRO A 384 -4.71 29.96 -10.30
C PRO A 384 -3.84 30.05 -11.56
N LYS A 385 -4.44 29.87 -12.72
CA LYS A 385 -3.75 29.85 -14.04
C LYS A 385 -2.85 31.07 -14.31
N ARG A 386 -3.09 32.23 -13.71
CA ARG A 386 -2.27 33.45 -13.85
C ARG A 386 -0.85 33.31 -13.27
N ILE A 387 -0.65 32.39 -12.30
CA ILE A 387 0.68 32.17 -11.66
C ILE A 387 1.62 31.38 -12.56
N TYR A 388 1.11 30.67 -13.57
CA TYR A 388 1.97 29.94 -14.52
C TYR A 388 2.64 30.84 -15.55
N ALA A 389 2.00 31.95 -15.91
CA ALA A 389 2.51 32.86 -16.93
C ALA A 389 3.69 33.70 -16.43
N ASP A 390 3.76 33.96 -15.12
CA ASP A 390 4.77 34.84 -14.52
C ASP A 390 6.05 34.07 -14.07
N ALA A 391 6.04 32.74 -14.12
CA ALA A 391 7.20 31.90 -13.75
C ALA A 391 8.18 31.62 -14.92
N SER A 392 8.02 32.33 -16.03
CA SER A 392 8.85 32.20 -17.24
C SER A 392 9.86 33.32 -17.38
N TYR A 393 10.59 33.67 -16.28
CA TYR A 393 11.75 34.57 -16.34
C TYR A 393 12.96 33.94 -15.66
#